data_d65e0844d2318b0cdd348f6090173bdd
#
_entry.id   d65e0844d2318b0cdd348f6090173bdd
#
_cell.length_a   1.000
_cell.length_b   1.000
_cell.length_c   1.000
_cell.angle_alpha   90.00
_cell.angle_beta   90.00
_cell.angle_gamma   90.00
#
_symmetry.space_group_name_H-M   'P 1'
#
loop_
_entity.id
_entity.type
_entity.pdbx_description
1 polymer ?
#
loop_
_entity_poly.entity_id
_entity_poly.type
_entity_poly.pdbx_seq_one_letter_code
_entity_poly.pdbx_strand_id
1 'polypeptide(L)'
;MAAKYIFVTGGVVSSIGKGISVASIGRILKSRGLSVSVIKLDPYLNVDPGTMSPYQHGEVFVTVDGGETDLDLGHYERFIDVDLTRSSNLTAGEVYLDIIAKERRGDFLGGTIQAVPHVTNVIKQRIVKLGEETNVDVVVVEVGGTVGDIEGLPFLEAIRQIRNDVGRDNVFYIHLTLLPYLSAAKELKTKPTQHSVKELRAMGIQPDAILCRSDFDVPYAIREKISSFCDVPTKAVIPLTTVENVYEVPLILEDAGLGDIIMDALHLTGQPRDMSEWANMVTRMKELRDSVTIALVGKYVEYPDSYLSVREALRHAGLLHDRSVEIQWIHSEDVEKYGPDAMLSTANGIVVPGGFGPRGVEGMVETARYAREHRIPYLGLCLGLQVMVVEWARNILGLKDANSSEIDPDTPHPVIHIMEEQGSVTSMGGTMRLGSYPCRPVENTLAMAVYNERDVSERHRHRFELNNAYREVLENSGLIMSGLSPDGLLVETGEIKDHPYMLGVQFHPEFQSRPNRPHPLFGGFIAAAKLTLREGEQPPLPL
;
A
#
# COMPACT_ATOMS: atom_id res chain seq x y z
N MET A 1 -24.46 1.79 -18.10
CA MET A 1 -23.78 1.22 -19.31
C MET A 1 -22.93 0.05 -18.82
N ALA A 2 -22.58 -0.91 -19.70
CA ALA A 2 -21.63 -1.94 -19.31
C ALA A 2 -20.24 -1.29 -19.12
N ALA A 3 -19.49 -1.70 -18.11
CA ALA A 3 -18.15 -1.20 -17.85
C ALA A 3 -17.20 -1.44 -19.04
N LYS A 4 -16.24 -0.54 -19.23
CA LYS A 4 -15.12 -0.74 -20.15
C LYS A 4 -13.93 -1.32 -19.39
N TYR A 5 -13.03 -2.02 -20.08
CA TYR A 5 -11.92 -2.75 -19.47
C TYR A 5 -10.58 -2.33 -20.07
N ILE A 6 -9.64 -1.94 -19.22
CA ILE A 6 -8.27 -1.63 -19.61
C ILE A 6 -7.35 -2.67 -18.98
N PHE A 7 -6.66 -3.45 -19.78
CA PHE A 7 -5.73 -4.47 -19.34
C PHE A 7 -4.30 -3.97 -19.45
N VAL A 8 -3.57 -3.96 -18.32
CA VAL A 8 -2.17 -3.56 -18.27
C VAL A 8 -1.30 -4.78 -18.02
N THR A 9 -0.47 -5.11 -18.98
CA THR A 9 0.51 -6.20 -18.93
C THR A 9 1.92 -5.64 -18.88
N GLY A 10 2.87 -6.40 -18.34
CA GLY A 10 4.27 -6.01 -18.30
C GLY A 10 5.18 -7.02 -18.96
N GLY A 11 6.29 -6.55 -19.50
CA GLY A 11 7.30 -7.39 -20.11
C GLY A 11 8.72 -6.92 -19.86
N VAL A 12 9.68 -7.74 -20.28
CA VAL A 12 11.12 -7.53 -20.16
C VAL A 12 11.66 -7.81 -18.76
N VAL A 13 11.16 -7.13 -17.71
CA VAL A 13 11.61 -7.30 -16.30
C VAL A 13 10.44 -7.16 -15.34
N SER A 14 10.56 -7.74 -14.15
CA SER A 14 9.68 -7.49 -13.00
C SER A 14 9.91 -6.08 -12.45
N SER A 15 9.02 -5.62 -11.57
CA SER A 15 9.11 -4.29 -10.90
C SER A 15 9.24 -3.10 -11.87
N ILE A 16 8.72 -3.24 -13.09
CA ILE A 16 8.80 -2.22 -14.15
C ILE A 16 7.91 -0.99 -13.87
N GLY A 17 7.03 -1.06 -12.85
CA GLY A 17 6.13 0.02 -12.44
C GLY A 17 4.71 -0.11 -13.01
N LYS A 18 4.21 -1.35 -13.20
CA LYS A 18 2.81 -1.60 -13.60
C LYS A 18 1.83 -0.97 -12.61
N GLY A 19 1.99 -1.20 -11.30
CA GLY A 19 1.10 -0.67 -10.26
C GLY A 19 0.96 0.85 -10.33
N ILE A 20 2.08 1.57 -10.43
CA ILE A 20 2.08 3.03 -10.59
C ILE A 20 1.43 3.46 -11.91
N SER A 21 1.65 2.73 -13.00
CA SER A 21 1.03 3.03 -14.30
C SER A 21 -0.49 2.83 -14.24
N VAL A 22 -0.96 1.76 -13.62
CA VAL A 22 -2.39 1.45 -13.39
C VAL A 22 -3.04 2.53 -12.51
N ALA A 23 -2.42 2.87 -11.39
CA ALA A 23 -2.86 3.94 -10.50
C ALA A 23 -2.96 5.29 -11.24
N SER A 24 -1.97 5.58 -12.10
CA SER A 24 -1.92 6.80 -12.91
C SER A 24 -3.03 6.85 -13.95
N ILE A 25 -3.29 5.74 -14.65
CA ILE A 25 -4.40 5.62 -15.61
C ILE A 25 -5.74 5.85 -14.88
N GLY A 26 -5.92 5.23 -13.71
CA GLY A 26 -7.11 5.45 -12.90
C GLY A 26 -7.28 6.93 -12.49
N ARG A 27 -6.19 7.61 -12.10
CA ARG A 27 -6.21 9.05 -11.78
C ARG A 27 -6.58 9.91 -12.99
N ILE A 28 -6.01 9.62 -14.16
CA ILE A 28 -6.30 10.31 -15.42
C ILE A 28 -7.79 10.20 -15.77
N LEU A 29 -8.36 9.00 -15.70
CA LEU A 29 -9.78 8.78 -15.99
C LEU A 29 -10.69 9.47 -14.97
N LYS A 30 -10.35 9.40 -13.69
CA LYS A 30 -11.09 10.11 -12.63
C LYS A 30 -11.08 11.62 -12.84
N SER A 31 -9.96 12.21 -13.29
CA SER A 31 -9.87 13.64 -13.57
C SER A 31 -10.77 14.09 -14.73
N ARG A 32 -11.22 13.15 -15.53
CA ARG A 32 -12.19 13.35 -16.63
C ARG A 32 -13.63 13.02 -16.22
N GLY A 33 -13.88 12.87 -14.91
CA GLY A 33 -15.20 12.63 -14.34
C GLY A 33 -15.71 11.20 -14.47
N LEU A 34 -14.85 10.24 -14.85
CA LEU A 34 -15.21 8.82 -14.93
C LEU A 34 -15.05 8.12 -13.58
N SER A 35 -15.97 7.20 -13.30
CA SER A 35 -15.86 6.27 -12.18
C SER A 35 -14.94 5.10 -12.55
N VAL A 36 -14.01 4.76 -11.65
CA VAL A 36 -12.97 3.77 -11.93
C VAL A 36 -12.86 2.78 -10.77
N SER A 37 -12.78 1.50 -11.07
CA SER A 37 -12.34 0.45 -10.14
C SER A 37 -11.09 -0.25 -10.70
N VAL A 38 -10.35 -0.91 -9.83
CA VAL A 38 -9.11 -1.59 -10.20
C VAL A 38 -9.11 -3.00 -9.66
N ILE A 39 -8.56 -3.94 -10.43
CA ILE A 39 -8.27 -5.30 -9.96
C ILE A 39 -6.85 -5.69 -10.34
N LYS A 40 -6.14 -6.29 -9.39
CA LYS A 40 -4.83 -6.90 -9.60
C LYS A 40 -4.99 -8.42 -9.70
N LEU A 41 -4.35 -9.00 -10.71
CA LEU A 41 -4.29 -10.43 -10.96
C LEU A 41 -2.88 -10.91 -10.64
N ASP A 42 -2.71 -11.64 -9.53
CA ASP A 42 -1.41 -12.13 -9.07
C ASP A 42 -1.19 -13.59 -9.42
N PRO A 43 -0.12 -13.94 -10.17
CA PRO A 43 0.08 -15.29 -10.69
C PRO A 43 0.61 -16.30 -9.67
N TYR A 44 0.97 -15.87 -8.44
CA TYR A 44 1.47 -16.79 -7.42
C TYR A 44 0.36 -17.68 -6.84
N LEU A 45 0.77 -18.85 -6.28
CA LEU A 45 -0.13 -19.87 -5.72
C LEU A 45 -0.54 -19.63 -4.26
N ASN A 46 -0.05 -18.58 -3.62
CA ASN A 46 -0.58 -18.17 -2.32
C ASN A 46 -2.04 -17.73 -2.47
N VAL A 47 -2.88 -18.11 -1.52
CA VAL A 47 -4.31 -17.71 -1.55
C VAL A 47 -4.43 -16.19 -1.36
N ASP A 48 -3.62 -15.66 -0.45
CA ASP A 48 -3.45 -14.23 -0.21
C ASP A 48 -2.01 -13.96 0.26
N PRO A 49 -1.54 -12.71 0.33
CA PRO A 49 -0.21 -12.38 0.82
C PRO A 49 -0.08 -12.35 2.35
N GLY A 50 -1.15 -12.59 3.12
CA GLY A 50 -1.18 -12.43 4.57
C GLY A 50 -0.14 -13.25 5.34
N THR A 51 0.29 -14.39 4.79
CA THR A 51 1.32 -15.26 5.36
C THR A 51 2.70 -15.09 4.70
N MET A 52 2.82 -14.21 3.71
CA MET A 52 4.08 -13.98 3.01
C MET A 52 5.03 -13.10 3.83
N SER A 53 6.32 -13.31 3.65
CA SER A 53 7.34 -12.49 4.30
C SER A 53 7.38 -11.09 3.69
N PRO A 54 7.34 -10.02 4.52
CA PRO A 54 7.51 -8.64 4.03
C PRO A 54 8.83 -8.42 3.28
N TYR A 55 9.86 -9.21 3.56
CA TYR A 55 11.14 -9.16 2.84
C TYR A 55 11.06 -9.60 1.38
N GLN A 56 10.08 -10.43 1.03
CA GLN A 56 9.90 -10.94 -0.32
C GLN A 56 8.80 -10.23 -1.10
N HIS A 57 7.76 -9.81 -0.40
CA HIS A 57 6.53 -9.31 -1.03
C HIS A 57 6.27 -7.81 -0.77
N GLY A 58 6.97 -7.21 0.18
CA GLY A 58 6.64 -5.87 0.69
C GLY A 58 5.52 -5.91 1.72
N GLU A 59 4.88 -4.76 1.98
CA GLU A 59 3.77 -4.69 2.93
C GLU A 59 2.54 -5.47 2.44
N VAL A 60 1.80 -6.02 3.38
CA VAL A 60 0.45 -6.55 3.14
C VAL A 60 -0.53 -5.41 3.33
N PHE A 61 -1.16 -4.98 2.24
CA PHE A 61 -2.16 -3.93 2.28
C PHE A 61 -3.52 -4.50 2.64
N VAL A 62 -4.24 -3.87 3.58
CA VAL A 62 -5.56 -4.33 4.02
C VAL A 62 -6.65 -3.42 3.48
N THR A 63 -7.61 -4.02 2.77
CA THR A 63 -8.78 -3.31 2.23
C THR A 63 -9.83 -3.01 3.30
N VAL A 64 -10.82 -2.18 2.99
CA VAL A 64 -11.90 -1.80 3.94
C VAL A 64 -12.70 -3.00 4.45
N ASP A 65 -12.88 -4.03 3.63
CA ASP A 65 -13.61 -5.27 3.95
C ASP A 65 -12.71 -6.41 4.45
N GLY A 66 -11.44 -6.10 4.78
CA GLY A 66 -10.50 -7.02 5.41
C GLY A 66 -9.80 -7.99 4.45
N GLY A 67 -9.71 -7.67 3.16
CA GLY A 67 -8.83 -8.40 2.24
C GLY A 67 -7.37 -8.10 2.55
N GLU A 68 -6.55 -9.13 2.76
CA GLU A 68 -5.09 -9.03 2.77
C GLU A 68 -4.62 -9.10 1.31
N THR A 69 -3.97 -8.04 0.83
CA THR A 69 -3.70 -7.85 -0.60
C THR A 69 -2.29 -7.36 -0.85
N ASP A 70 -1.91 -7.33 -2.12
CA ASP A 70 -0.64 -6.77 -2.57
C ASP A 70 -0.54 -5.26 -2.30
N LEU A 71 0.68 -4.77 -2.10
CA LEU A 71 0.99 -3.35 -1.82
C LEU A 71 0.54 -2.39 -2.93
N ASP A 72 0.39 -2.87 -4.16
CA ASP A 72 -0.06 -2.04 -5.29
C ASP A 72 -1.48 -1.51 -5.10
N LEU A 73 -2.33 -2.20 -4.31
CA LEU A 73 -3.66 -1.68 -3.99
C LEU A 73 -3.57 -0.37 -3.20
N GLY A 74 -2.55 -0.21 -2.38
CA GLY A 74 -2.25 1.06 -1.73
C GLY A 74 -1.93 2.17 -2.73
N HIS A 75 -1.19 1.88 -3.80
CA HIS A 75 -0.97 2.85 -4.89
C HIS A 75 -2.28 3.22 -5.57
N TYR A 76 -3.15 2.24 -5.89
CA TYR A 76 -4.43 2.53 -6.53
C TYR A 76 -5.29 3.44 -5.65
N GLU A 77 -5.43 3.13 -4.37
CA GLU A 77 -6.20 3.95 -3.43
C GLU A 77 -5.64 5.36 -3.29
N ARG A 78 -4.31 5.51 -3.19
CA ARG A 78 -3.65 6.82 -3.06
C ARG A 78 -3.82 7.72 -4.27
N PHE A 79 -3.76 7.15 -5.49
CA PHE A 79 -3.84 7.93 -6.72
C PHE A 79 -5.28 8.20 -7.15
N ILE A 80 -6.15 7.19 -7.05
CA ILE A 80 -7.52 7.29 -7.53
C ILE A 80 -8.43 7.91 -6.46
N ASP A 81 -8.01 7.87 -5.19
CA ASP A 81 -8.78 8.31 -4.03
C ASP A 81 -10.15 7.61 -3.97
N VAL A 82 -10.08 6.29 -3.88
CA VAL A 82 -11.19 5.36 -3.69
C VAL A 82 -10.80 4.34 -2.65
N ASP A 83 -11.77 3.76 -1.96
CA ASP A 83 -11.53 2.61 -1.11
C ASP A 83 -11.78 1.33 -1.90
N LEU A 84 -10.82 0.41 -1.89
CA LEU A 84 -10.90 -0.86 -2.58
C LEU A 84 -11.35 -1.98 -1.62
N THR A 85 -11.84 -3.06 -2.20
CA THR A 85 -12.29 -4.25 -1.48
C THR A 85 -11.44 -5.46 -1.88
N ARG A 86 -11.61 -6.58 -1.17
CA ARG A 86 -10.95 -7.84 -1.53
C ARG A 86 -11.23 -8.28 -2.96
N SER A 87 -12.35 -7.84 -3.55
CA SER A 87 -12.66 -8.09 -4.98
C SER A 87 -11.67 -7.42 -5.94
N SER A 88 -10.86 -6.49 -5.46
CA SER A 88 -9.83 -5.80 -6.24
C SER A 88 -8.49 -6.54 -6.29
N ASN A 89 -8.37 -7.71 -5.69
CA ASN A 89 -7.21 -8.59 -5.81
C ASN A 89 -7.67 -10.02 -6.11
N LEU A 90 -6.99 -10.70 -7.01
CA LEU A 90 -7.26 -12.10 -7.35
C LEU A 90 -5.94 -12.84 -7.57
N THR A 91 -5.66 -13.84 -6.74
CA THR A 91 -4.47 -14.68 -6.88
C THR A 91 -4.76 -15.97 -7.65
N ALA A 92 -3.74 -16.56 -8.27
CA ALA A 92 -3.87 -17.89 -8.86
C ALA A 92 -4.27 -18.93 -7.80
N GLY A 93 -3.72 -18.81 -6.57
CA GLY A 93 -4.05 -19.69 -5.45
C GLY A 93 -5.54 -19.68 -5.11
N GLU A 94 -6.15 -18.48 -5.02
CA GLU A 94 -7.59 -18.35 -4.77
C GLU A 94 -8.43 -19.00 -5.89
N VAL A 95 -8.05 -18.77 -7.16
CA VAL A 95 -8.75 -19.36 -8.32
C VAL A 95 -8.70 -20.89 -8.28
N TYR A 96 -7.52 -21.47 -8.06
CA TYR A 96 -7.37 -22.92 -8.00
C TYR A 96 -8.06 -23.53 -6.78
N LEU A 97 -8.00 -22.88 -5.64
CA LEU A 97 -8.68 -23.34 -4.42
C LEU A 97 -10.20 -23.41 -4.63
N ASP A 98 -10.80 -22.37 -5.23
CA ASP A 98 -12.23 -22.34 -5.54
C ASP A 98 -12.65 -23.47 -6.50
N ILE A 99 -11.86 -23.68 -7.56
CA ILE A 99 -12.14 -24.74 -8.55
C ILE A 99 -12.02 -26.12 -7.92
N ILE A 100 -10.96 -26.38 -7.15
CA ILE A 100 -10.75 -27.67 -6.47
C ILE A 100 -11.86 -27.92 -5.45
N ALA A 101 -12.27 -26.91 -4.70
CA ALA A 101 -13.36 -27.01 -3.76
C ALA A 101 -14.69 -27.35 -4.45
N LYS A 102 -14.99 -26.73 -5.58
CA LYS A 102 -16.17 -27.03 -6.42
C LYS A 102 -16.12 -28.46 -6.98
N GLU A 103 -14.96 -28.89 -7.48
CA GLU A 103 -14.77 -30.26 -7.99
C GLU A 103 -15.03 -31.28 -6.88
N ARG A 104 -14.47 -31.10 -5.68
CA ARG A 104 -14.68 -32.00 -4.54
C ARG A 104 -16.13 -32.06 -4.05
N ARG A 105 -16.91 -31.01 -4.22
CA ARG A 105 -18.37 -31.02 -3.95
C ARG A 105 -19.21 -31.66 -5.05
N GLY A 106 -18.61 -31.94 -6.24
CA GLY A 106 -19.32 -32.51 -7.38
C GLY A 106 -20.07 -31.48 -8.24
N ASP A 107 -19.77 -30.19 -8.12
CA ASP A 107 -20.46 -29.10 -8.83
C ASP A 107 -20.31 -29.21 -10.36
N PHE A 108 -19.29 -29.94 -10.84
CA PHE A 108 -19.03 -30.15 -12.27
C PHE A 108 -19.65 -31.44 -12.83
N LEU A 109 -20.48 -32.14 -12.06
CA LEU A 109 -21.26 -33.32 -12.49
C LEU A 109 -20.41 -34.41 -13.17
N GLY A 110 -19.18 -34.64 -12.73
CA GLY A 110 -18.24 -35.63 -13.26
C GLY A 110 -17.49 -35.21 -14.52
N GLY A 111 -17.60 -33.96 -14.94
CA GLY A 111 -16.84 -33.42 -16.07
C GLY A 111 -15.34 -33.34 -15.80
N THR A 112 -14.51 -33.41 -16.85
CA THR A 112 -13.07 -33.19 -16.76
C THR A 112 -12.79 -31.70 -16.62
N ILE A 113 -12.07 -31.31 -15.55
CA ILE A 113 -11.74 -29.93 -15.26
C ILE A 113 -10.38 -29.59 -15.89
N GLN A 114 -10.33 -28.49 -16.64
CA GLN A 114 -9.16 -28.03 -17.40
C GLN A 114 -8.91 -26.54 -17.18
N ALA A 115 -7.70 -26.07 -17.48
CA ALA A 115 -7.37 -24.64 -17.38
C ALA A 115 -8.31 -23.80 -18.27
N VAL A 116 -8.56 -24.25 -19.50
CA VAL A 116 -9.58 -23.68 -20.39
C VAL A 116 -10.71 -24.72 -20.53
N PRO A 117 -11.97 -24.39 -20.21
CA PRO A 117 -12.47 -23.06 -19.86
C PRO A 117 -12.59 -22.78 -18.35
N HIS A 118 -12.31 -23.74 -17.46
CA HIS A 118 -12.74 -23.65 -16.07
C HIS A 118 -11.97 -22.56 -15.30
N VAL A 119 -10.63 -22.56 -15.36
CA VAL A 119 -9.79 -21.53 -14.70
C VAL A 119 -10.03 -20.16 -15.34
N THR A 120 -10.01 -20.11 -16.69
CA THR A 120 -10.21 -18.84 -17.40
C THR A 120 -11.60 -18.25 -17.15
N ASN A 121 -12.64 -19.07 -17.01
CA ASN A 121 -13.99 -18.58 -16.71
C ASN A 121 -14.09 -17.97 -15.33
N VAL A 122 -13.46 -18.56 -14.30
CA VAL A 122 -13.43 -17.97 -12.94
C VAL A 122 -12.76 -16.61 -12.98
N ILE A 123 -11.60 -16.50 -13.63
CA ILE A 123 -10.87 -15.22 -13.76
C ILE A 123 -11.75 -14.16 -14.46
N LYS A 124 -12.33 -14.51 -15.61
CA LYS A 124 -13.22 -13.60 -16.37
C LYS A 124 -14.42 -13.15 -15.55
N GLN A 125 -15.07 -14.09 -14.87
CA GLN A 125 -16.23 -13.80 -14.01
C GLN A 125 -15.87 -12.82 -12.88
N ARG A 126 -14.70 -12.96 -12.23
CA ARG A 126 -14.23 -12.03 -11.18
C ARG A 126 -14.02 -10.62 -11.73
N ILE A 127 -13.41 -10.48 -12.93
CA ILE A 127 -13.19 -9.18 -13.56
C ILE A 127 -14.52 -8.50 -13.92
N VAL A 128 -15.43 -9.23 -14.56
CA VAL A 128 -16.72 -8.68 -14.99
C VAL A 128 -17.58 -8.33 -13.77
N LYS A 129 -17.63 -9.23 -12.80
CA LYS A 129 -18.40 -9.04 -11.55
C LYS A 129 -17.97 -7.79 -10.78
N LEU A 130 -16.65 -7.50 -10.72
CA LEU A 130 -16.18 -6.26 -10.10
C LEU A 130 -16.80 -5.02 -10.78
N GLY A 131 -16.82 -4.97 -12.11
CA GLY A 131 -17.43 -3.85 -12.84
C GLY A 131 -18.93 -3.72 -12.58
N GLU A 132 -19.65 -4.85 -12.45
CA GLU A 132 -21.08 -4.89 -12.13
C GLU A 132 -21.36 -4.45 -10.69
N GLU A 133 -20.61 -4.99 -9.71
CA GLU A 133 -20.79 -4.68 -8.28
C GLU A 133 -20.47 -3.22 -7.95
N THR A 134 -19.43 -2.67 -8.56
CA THR A 134 -19.00 -1.28 -8.33
C THR A 134 -19.74 -0.28 -9.22
N ASN A 135 -20.44 -0.75 -10.26
CA ASN A 135 -21.17 0.07 -11.23
C ASN A 135 -20.34 1.24 -11.78
N VAL A 136 -19.09 0.96 -12.14
CA VAL A 136 -18.14 1.95 -12.66
C VAL A 136 -18.14 2.02 -14.18
N ASP A 137 -17.64 3.15 -14.71
CA ASP A 137 -17.47 3.34 -16.15
C ASP A 137 -16.32 2.48 -16.69
N VAL A 138 -15.23 2.35 -15.91
CA VAL A 138 -14.02 1.66 -16.32
C VAL A 138 -13.46 0.78 -15.20
N VAL A 139 -13.10 -0.46 -15.55
CA VAL A 139 -12.29 -1.37 -14.73
C VAL A 139 -10.89 -1.42 -15.31
N VAL A 140 -9.89 -1.02 -14.52
CA VAL A 140 -8.48 -1.19 -14.90
C VAL A 140 -7.95 -2.47 -14.28
N VAL A 141 -7.38 -3.34 -15.10
CA VAL A 141 -6.91 -4.67 -14.70
C VAL A 141 -5.40 -4.74 -14.82
N GLU A 142 -4.70 -4.88 -13.70
CA GLU A 142 -3.27 -5.18 -13.72
C GLU A 142 -3.03 -6.68 -13.81
N VAL A 143 -2.23 -7.11 -14.78
CA VAL A 143 -1.76 -8.49 -14.86
C VAL A 143 -0.36 -8.57 -14.24
N GLY A 144 -0.26 -9.24 -13.08
CA GLY A 144 0.99 -9.48 -12.38
C GLY A 144 1.96 -10.35 -13.18
N GLY A 145 3.22 -10.36 -12.77
CA GLY A 145 4.29 -11.08 -13.45
C GLY A 145 4.74 -10.43 -14.75
N THR A 146 5.46 -11.18 -15.56
CA THR A 146 6.04 -10.76 -16.83
C THR A 146 5.47 -11.61 -17.97
N VAL A 147 5.12 -10.99 -19.10
CA VAL A 147 4.66 -11.73 -20.28
C VAL A 147 5.75 -12.70 -20.74
N GLY A 148 5.41 -13.98 -20.80
CA GLY A 148 6.33 -15.09 -21.05
C GLY A 148 6.52 -16.02 -19.85
N ASP A 149 6.17 -15.57 -18.64
CA ASP A 149 6.20 -16.42 -17.44
C ASP A 149 5.07 -17.45 -17.47
N ILE A 150 5.38 -18.67 -17.07
CA ILE A 150 4.45 -19.82 -17.09
C ILE A 150 3.23 -19.55 -16.21
N GLU A 151 3.46 -18.96 -15.03
CA GLU A 151 2.45 -18.71 -14.02
C GLU A 151 1.37 -17.72 -14.51
N GLY A 152 1.73 -16.80 -15.41
CA GLY A 152 0.83 -15.79 -15.96
C GLY A 152 -0.09 -16.29 -17.06
N LEU A 153 0.18 -17.46 -17.66
CA LEU A 153 -0.55 -17.94 -18.84
C LEU A 153 -2.06 -18.02 -18.67
N PRO A 154 -2.63 -18.54 -17.56
CA PRO A 154 -4.08 -18.60 -17.39
C PRO A 154 -4.74 -17.20 -17.35
N PHE A 155 -4.06 -16.22 -16.76
CA PHE A 155 -4.54 -14.84 -16.73
C PHE A 155 -4.51 -14.19 -18.12
N LEU A 156 -3.41 -14.36 -18.85
CA LEU A 156 -3.27 -13.84 -20.22
C LEU A 156 -4.32 -14.47 -21.15
N GLU A 157 -4.56 -15.78 -21.02
CA GLU A 157 -5.61 -16.46 -21.79
C GLU A 157 -7.01 -15.94 -21.41
N ALA A 158 -7.28 -15.71 -20.13
CA ALA A 158 -8.56 -15.16 -19.67
C ALA A 158 -8.80 -13.75 -20.23
N ILE A 159 -7.82 -12.84 -20.17
CA ILE A 159 -7.99 -11.48 -20.70
C ILE A 159 -8.09 -11.45 -22.22
N ARG A 160 -7.46 -12.41 -22.92
CA ARG A 160 -7.65 -12.59 -24.36
C ARG A 160 -9.09 -12.98 -24.69
N GLN A 161 -9.67 -13.91 -23.90
CA GLN A 161 -11.05 -14.38 -24.10
C GLN A 161 -12.08 -13.31 -23.79
N ILE A 162 -11.87 -12.51 -22.75
CA ILE A 162 -12.85 -11.52 -22.27
C ILE A 162 -13.25 -10.52 -23.37
N ARG A 163 -12.34 -10.22 -24.28
CA ARG A 163 -12.60 -9.36 -25.44
C ARG A 163 -13.76 -9.89 -26.33
N ASN A 164 -13.93 -11.20 -26.40
CA ASN A 164 -15.05 -11.79 -27.15
C ASN A 164 -16.35 -11.76 -26.33
N ASP A 165 -16.24 -11.84 -24.99
CA ASP A 165 -17.39 -11.89 -24.09
C ASP A 165 -18.03 -10.49 -23.93
N VAL A 166 -17.22 -9.44 -23.80
CA VAL A 166 -17.70 -8.07 -23.57
C VAL A 166 -17.77 -7.22 -24.85
N GLY A 167 -17.17 -7.69 -25.94
CA GLY A 167 -17.06 -6.96 -27.21
C GLY A 167 -15.75 -6.17 -27.35
N ARG A 168 -15.27 -6.11 -28.60
CA ARG A 168 -13.96 -5.54 -28.94
C ARG A 168 -13.81 -4.08 -28.56
N ASP A 169 -14.86 -3.29 -28.74
CA ASP A 169 -14.88 -1.84 -28.48
C ASP A 169 -14.98 -1.49 -26.97
N ASN A 170 -15.01 -2.52 -26.12
CA ASN A 170 -15.08 -2.38 -24.67
C ASN A 170 -13.77 -2.75 -23.98
N VAL A 171 -12.71 -3.05 -24.75
CA VAL A 171 -11.42 -3.52 -24.22
C VAL A 171 -10.27 -2.74 -24.83
N PHE A 172 -9.30 -2.34 -23.97
CA PHE A 172 -8.07 -1.66 -24.36
C PHE A 172 -6.87 -2.34 -23.70
N TYR A 173 -5.86 -2.72 -24.48
CA TYR A 173 -4.67 -3.40 -23.99
C TYR A 173 -3.46 -2.45 -23.97
N ILE A 174 -2.86 -2.31 -22.81
CA ILE A 174 -1.63 -1.55 -22.59
C ILE A 174 -0.51 -2.51 -22.23
N HIS A 175 0.64 -2.36 -22.87
CA HIS A 175 1.83 -3.15 -22.58
C HIS A 175 2.98 -2.28 -22.10
N LEU A 176 3.41 -2.45 -20.84
CA LEU A 176 4.53 -1.72 -20.26
C LEU A 176 5.83 -2.47 -20.49
N THR A 177 6.84 -1.81 -21.06
CA THR A 177 8.14 -2.39 -21.38
C THR A 177 9.29 -1.50 -20.94
N LEU A 178 10.50 -2.05 -20.83
CA LEU A 178 11.74 -1.34 -20.55
C LEU A 178 12.55 -1.11 -21.82
N LEU A 179 13.04 0.10 -22.00
CA LEU A 179 14.05 0.47 -22.98
C LEU A 179 15.41 0.60 -22.28
N PRO A 180 16.23 -0.45 -22.24
CA PRO A 180 17.51 -0.36 -21.58
C PRO A 180 18.47 0.54 -22.38
N TYR A 181 19.23 1.37 -21.67
CA TYR A 181 20.33 2.15 -22.22
C TYR A 181 21.63 1.37 -22.14
N LEU A 182 22.29 1.18 -23.28
CA LEU A 182 23.61 0.56 -23.34
C LEU A 182 24.70 1.62 -23.33
N SER A 183 25.38 1.79 -22.21
CA SER A 183 26.43 2.79 -22.02
C SER A 183 27.56 2.68 -23.05
N ALA A 184 27.96 1.45 -23.45
CA ALA A 184 28.97 1.21 -24.46
C ALA A 184 28.59 1.72 -25.87
N ALA A 185 27.31 1.59 -26.23
CA ALA A 185 26.75 2.02 -27.52
C ALA A 185 26.14 3.43 -27.47
N LYS A 186 25.98 3.98 -26.26
CA LYS A 186 25.33 5.28 -25.97
C LYS A 186 23.95 5.40 -26.62
N GLU A 187 23.15 4.33 -26.56
CA GLU A 187 21.83 4.32 -27.18
C GLU A 187 20.81 3.47 -26.41
N LEU A 188 19.52 3.81 -26.56
CA LEU A 188 18.39 3.01 -26.10
C LEU A 188 18.18 1.81 -27.03
N LYS A 189 17.90 0.65 -26.46
CA LYS A 189 17.66 -0.59 -27.20
C LYS A 189 16.18 -0.94 -27.21
N THR A 190 15.63 -1.09 -28.44
CA THR A 190 14.21 -1.43 -28.65
C THR A 190 13.95 -2.94 -28.76
N LYS A 191 14.99 -3.77 -28.88
CA LYS A 191 14.84 -5.23 -29.04
C LYS A 191 14.09 -5.92 -27.90
N PRO A 192 14.34 -5.61 -26.62
CA PRO A 192 13.58 -6.21 -25.52
C PRO A 192 12.08 -5.93 -25.64
N THR A 193 11.69 -4.68 -25.94
CA THR A 193 10.29 -4.31 -26.21
C THR A 193 9.69 -5.09 -27.36
N GLN A 194 10.40 -5.17 -28.50
CA GLN A 194 9.93 -5.92 -29.68
C GLN A 194 9.70 -7.41 -29.36
N HIS A 195 10.60 -8.03 -28.59
CA HIS A 195 10.46 -9.43 -28.18
C HIS A 195 9.28 -9.61 -27.23
N SER A 196 9.13 -8.75 -26.23
CA SER A 196 8.02 -8.82 -25.28
C SER A 196 6.65 -8.66 -25.96
N VAL A 197 6.52 -7.71 -26.88
CA VAL A 197 5.30 -7.55 -27.68
C VAL A 197 5.06 -8.76 -28.59
N LYS A 198 6.13 -9.35 -29.16
CA LYS A 198 6.00 -10.58 -29.95
C LYS A 198 5.43 -11.74 -29.14
N GLU A 199 5.90 -11.94 -27.89
CA GLU A 199 5.36 -12.96 -26.99
C GLU A 199 3.89 -12.71 -26.67
N LEU A 200 3.50 -11.47 -26.36
CA LEU A 200 2.11 -11.10 -26.10
C LEU A 200 1.22 -11.37 -27.33
N ARG A 201 1.70 -11.04 -28.52
CA ARG A 201 1.01 -11.31 -29.79
C ARG A 201 0.88 -12.81 -30.10
N ALA A 202 1.89 -13.62 -29.72
CA ALA A 202 1.81 -15.07 -29.86
C ALA A 202 0.68 -15.68 -29.03
N MET A 203 0.30 -15.03 -27.92
CA MET A 203 -0.86 -15.39 -27.10
C MET A 203 -2.19 -14.84 -27.67
N GLY A 204 -2.17 -14.13 -28.79
CA GLY A 204 -3.35 -13.55 -29.43
C GLY A 204 -3.79 -12.19 -28.89
N ILE A 205 -2.92 -11.48 -28.16
CA ILE A 205 -3.18 -10.14 -27.63
C ILE A 205 -2.32 -9.13 -28.39
N GLN A 206 -2.96 -8.24 -29.15
CA GLN A 206 -2.32 -7.08 -29.75
C GLN A 206 -2.46 -5.89 -28.79
N PRO A 207 -1.37 -5.28 -28.31
CA PRO A 207 -1.48 -4.07 -27.50
C PRO A 207 -2.00 -2.90 -28.35
N ASP A 208 -2.88 -2.10 -27.76
CA ASP A 208 -3.39 -0.85 -28.34
C ASP A 208 -2.43 0.32 -28.03
N ALA A 209 -1.73 0.25 -26.90
CA ALA A 209 -0.68 1.19 -26.53
C ALA A 209 0.50 0.48 -25.86
N ILE A 210 1.69 1.07 -26.01
CA ILE A 210 2.92 0.60 -25.37
C ILE A 210 3.49 1.73 -24.49
N LEU A 211 3.63 1.48 -23.18
CA LEU A 211 4.36 2.38 -22.30
C LEU A 211 5.83 1.96 -22.27
N CYS A 212 6.70 2.86 -22.66
CA CYS A 212 8.13 2.63 -22.79
C CYS A 212 8.88 3.26 -21.60
N ARG A 213 9.09 2.49 -20.52
CA ARG A 213 9.90 2.97 -19.40
C ARG A 213 11.37 3.08 -19.79
N SER A 214 11.99 4.18 -19.41
CA SER A 214 13.40 4.46 -19.67
C SER A 214 13.96 5.42 -18.62
N ASP A 215 15.24 5.31 -18.30
CA ASP A 215 15.96 6.29 -17.48
C ASP A 215 16.37 7.54 -18.28
N PHE A 216 16.18 7.51 -19.58
CA PHE A 216 16.52 8.59 -20.52
C PHE A 216 15.33 8.95 -21.40
N ASP A 217 15.34 10.15 -21.94
CA ASP A 217 14.35 10.59 -22.91
C ASP A 217 14.27 9.64 -24.11
N VAL A 218 13.05 9.34 -24.56
CA VAL A 218 12.79 8.45 -25.68
C VAL A 218 12.56 9.28 -26.95
N PRO A 219 13.57 9.39 -27.84
CA PRO A 219 13.46 10.16 -29.06
C PRO A 219 12.33 9.67 -29.98
N TYR A 220 11.76 10.59 -30.77
CA TYR A 220 10.68 10.26 -31.72
C TYR A 220 11.03 9.11 -32.67
N ALA A 221 12.27 9.07 -33.19
CA ALA A 221 12.74 7.97 -34.06
C ALA A 221 12.73 6.59 -33.39
N ILE A 222 12.94 6.53 -32.07
CA ILE A 222 12.81 5.29 -31.29
C ILE A 222 11.35 4.87 -31.20
N ARG A 223 10.43 5.83 -31.00
CA ARG A 223 8.98 5.59 -30.96
C ARG A 223 8.47 5.10 -32.31
N GLU A 224 8.89 5.70 -33.43
CA GLU A 224 8.57 5.25 -34.79
C GLU A 224 9.07 3.82 -35.05
N LYS A 225 10.28 3.51 -34.61
CA LYS A 225 10.84 2.18 -34.73
C LYS A 225 10.02 1.14 -33.97
N ILE A 226 9.64 1.44 -32.71
CA ILE A 226 8.77 0.56 -31.91
C ILE A 226 7.40 0.41 -32.59
N SER A 227 6.79 1.51 -32.99
CA SER A 227 5.54 1.54 -33.74
C SER A 227 5.55 0.56 -34.92
N SER A 228 6.55 0.65 -35.78
CA SER A 228 6.69 -0.18 -36.97
C SER A 228 6.86 -1.68 -36.66
N PHE A 229 7.64 -2.02 -35.63
CA PHE A 229 7.90 -3.41 -35.26
C PHE A 229 6.79 -4.05 -34.43
N CYS A 230 6.05 -3.27 -33.68
CA CYS A 230 5.03 -3.74 -32.75
C CYS A 230 3.60 -3.56 -33.28
N ASP A 231 3.45 -2.93 -34.45
CA ASP A 231 2.14 -2.67 -35.08
C ASP A 231 1.20 -1.87 -34.15
N VAL A 232 1.72 -0.78 -33.59
CA VAL A 232 1.01 0.15 -32.72
C VAL A 232 1.21 1.56 -33.26
N PRO A 233 0.17 2.41 -33.37
CA PRO A 233 0.35 3.79 -33.83
C PRO A 233 1.43 4.53 -33.04
N THR A 234 2.26 5.33 -33.72
CA THR A 234 3.38 6.05 -33.05
C THR A 234 2.89 6.94 -31.90
N LYS A 235 1.70 7.53 -32.00
CA LYS A 235 1.08 8.31 -30.92
C LYS A 235 0.76 7.46 -29.69
N ALA A 236 0.56 6.16 -29.82
CA ALA A 236 0.28 5.21 -28.73
C ALA A 236 1.55 4.50 -28.21
N VAL A 237 2.73 4.86 -28.70
CA VAL A 237 4.03 4.54 -28.09
C VAL A 237 4.39 5.66 -27.13
N ILE A 238 4.06 5.48 -25.87
CA ILE A 238 4.12 6.51 -24.82
C ILE A 238 5.46 6.42 -24.08
N PRO A 239 6.30 7.45 -24.08
CA PRO A 239 7.50 7.49 -23.24
C PRO A 239 7.12 7.63 -21.77
N LEU A 240 7.81 6.90 -20.91
CA LEU A 240 7.65 6.96 -19.45
C LEU A 240 9.04 7.01 -18.82
N THR A 241 9.54 8.23 -18.61
CA THR A 241 10.85 8.45 -17.99
C THR A 241 10.77 8.13 -16.50
N THR A 242 11.82 7.50 -15.96
CA THR A 242 11.95 7.24 -14.52
C THR A 242 11.99 8.57 -13.77
N VAL A 243 11.18 8.71 -12.74
CA VAL A 243 11.05 9.89 -11.89
C VAL A 243 11.31 9.54 -10.43
N GLU A 244 11.79 10.49 -9.66
CA GLU A 244 12.00 10.33 -8.22
C GLU A 244 10.66 10.36 -7.46
N ASN A 245 9.74 11.21 -7.90
CA ASN A 245 8.41 11.33 -7.30
C ASN A 245 7.37 10.64 -8.18
N VAL A 246 6.88 9.48 -7.73
CA VAL A 246 5.90 8.68 -8.49
C VAL A 246 4.58 9.42 -8.78
N TYR A 247 4.25 10.46 -8.00
CA TYR A 247 3.07 11.30 -8.25
C TYR A 247 3.17 12.17 -9.51
N GLU A 248 4.33 12.23 -10.16
CA GLU A 248 4.51 12.87 -11.48
C GLU A 248 3.97 12.01 -12.63
N VAL A 249 3.92 10.70 -12.45
CA VAL A 249 3.59 9.76 -13.53
C VAL A 249 2.24 10.04 -14.19
N PRO A 250 1.15 10.35 -13.46
CA PRO A 250 -0.12 10.72 -14.09
C PRO A 250 -0.01 11.93 -15.03
N LEU A 251 0.80 12.94 -14.66
CA LEU A 251 1.01 14.13 -15.48
C LEU A 251 1.79 13.79 -16.76
N ILE A 252 2.85 12.99 -16.64
CA ILE A 252 3.66 12.53 -17.78
C ILE A 252 2.81 11.76 -18.78
N LEU A 253 2.00 10.82 -18.30
CA LEU A 253 1.13 10.01 -19.17
C LEU A 253 0.03 10.84 -19.82
N GLU A 254 -0.56 11.77 -19.09
CA GLU A 254 -1.59 12.67 -19.62
C GLU A 254 -1.03 13.65 -20.67
N ASP A 255 0.14 14.24 -20.41
CA ASP A 255 0.82 15.12 -21.36
C ASP A 255 1.30 14.39 -22.63
N ALA A 256 1.62 13.10 -22.50
CA ALA A 256 1.91 12.24 -23.65
C ALA A 256 0.64 11.83 -24.44
N GLY A 257 -0.57 12.21 -23.98
CA GLY A 257 -1.84 12.01 -24.67
C GLY A 257 -2.50 10.65 -24.41
N LEU A 258 -2.06 9.89 -23.38
CA LEU A 258 -2.62 8.56 -23.10
C LEU A 258 -4.12 8.64 -22.75
N GLY A 259 -4.53 9.66 -21.98
CA GLY A 259 -5.94 9.86 -21.62
C GLY A 259 -6.82 10.00 -22.85
N ASP A 260 -6.44 10.84 -23.83
CA ASP A 260 -7.20 11.04 -25.06
C ASP A 260 -7.27 9.76 -25.90
N ILE A 261 -6.16 9.02 -26.00
CA ILE A 261 -6.11 7.74 -26.73
C ILE A 261 -7.09 6.73 -26.14
N ILE A 262 -7.16 6.61 -24.82
CA ILE A 262 -8.09 5.71 -24.11
C ILE A 262 -9.53 6.15 -24.32
N MET A 263 -9.84 7.44 -24.17
CA MET A 263 -11.19 7.99 -24.36
C MET A 263 -11.71 7.71 -25.76
N ASP A 264 -10.89 7.96 -26.78
CA ASP A 264 -11.24 7.73 -28.18
C ASP A 264 -11.44 6.23 -28.48
N ALA A 265 -10.53 5.38 -28.05
CA ALA A 265 -10.55 3.95 -28.34
C ALA A 265 -11.74 3.22 -27.69
N LEU A 266 -12.11 3.61 -26.48
CA LEU A 266 -13.22 3.00 -25.74
C LEU A 266 -14.55 3.77 -25.92
N HIS A 267 -14.57 4.81 -26.76
CA HIS A 267 -15.74 5.68 -26.98
C HIS A 267 -16.34 6.21 -25.69
N LEU A 268 -15.46 6.61 -24.76
CA LEU A 268 -15.84 7.17 -23.47
C LEU A 268 -16.20 8.66 -23.64
N THR A 269 -17.23 9.07 -22.93
CA THR A 269 -17.62 10.48 -22.83
C THR A 269 -17.34 10.97 -21.42
N GLY A 270 -16.60 12.04 -21.30
CA GLY A 270 -16.19 12.58 -20.00
C GLY A 270 -16.07 14.11 -20.06
N GLN A 271 -15.63 14.68 -18.97
CA GLN A 271 -15.31 16.10 -18.87
C GLN A 271 -13.95 16.39 -19.54
N PRO A 272 -13.66 17.65 -19.92
CA PRO A 272 -12.33 18.04 -20.31
C PRO A 272 -11.31 17.66 -19.20
N ARG A 273 -10.10 17.31 -19.62
CA ARG A 273 -9.02 16.96 -18.67
C ARG A 273 -8.79 18.11 -17.67
N ASP A 274 -8.77 17.79 -16.38
CA ASP A 274 -8.36 18.71 -15.34
C ASP A 274 -7.47 18.00 -14.31
N MET A 275 -6.17 18.23 -14.46
CA MET A 275 -5.13 17.73 -13.56
C MET A 275 -4.51 18.86 -12.73
N SER A 276 -5.14 20.05 -12.67
CA SER A 276 -4.58 21.23 -12.03
C SER A 276 -4.32 21.05 -10.53
N GLU A 277 -5.26 20.44 -9.79
CA GLU A 277 -5.08 20.12 -8.37
C GLU A 277 -3.88 19.17 -8.16
N TRP A 278 -3.80 18.12 -8.98
CA TRP A 278 -2.71 17.15 -8.91
C TRP A 278 -1.37 17.77 -9.29
N ALA A 279 -1.33 18.59 -10.33
CA ALA A 279 -0.13 19.31 -10.76
C ALA A 279 0.37 20.29 -9.68
N ASN A 280 -0.55 21.03 -9.04
CA ASN A 280 -0.20 21.92 -7.92
C ASN A 280 0.36 21.14 -6.73
N MET A 281 -0.22 20.00 -6.40
CA MET A 281 0.29 19.13 -5.33
C MET A 281 1.72 18.63 -5.65
N VAL A 282 1.96 18.14 -6.86
CA VAL A 282 3.28 17.68 -7.31
C VAL A 282 4.30 18.82 -7.29
N THR A 283 3.89 20.02 -7.72
CA THR A 283 4.75 21.21 -7.67
C THR A 283 5.14 21.54 -6.23
N ARG A 284 4.18 21.59 -5.30
CA ARG A 284 4.46 21.80 -3.89
C ARG A 284 5.43 20.76 -3.32
N MET A 285 5.26 19.47 -3.66
CA MET A 285 6.18 18.40 -3.23
C MET A 285 7.62 18.66 -3.67
N LYS A 286 7.83 19.22 -4.86
CA LYS A 286 9.17 19.55 -5.41
C LYS A 286 9.78 20.80 -4.78
N GLU A 287 8.96 21.71 -4.30
CA GLU A 287 9.38 23.00 -3.74
C GLU A 287 9.70 22.95 -2.25
N LEU A 288 9.39 21.86 -1.56
CA LEU A 288 9.71 21.69 -0.14
C LEU A 288 11.23 21.82 0.08
N ARG A 289 11.64 22.74 0.95
CA ARG A 289 13.08 23.01 1.25
C ARG A 289 13.47 22.60 2.65
N ASP A 290 12.55 22.82 3.58
CA ASP A 290 12.79 22.50 4.98
C ASP A 290 12.41 21.05 5.25
N SER A 291 13.21 20.33 6.03
CA SER A 291 12.95 18.94 6.36
C SER A 291 12.62 18.75 7.84
N VAL A 292 11.99 17.62 8.12
CA VAL A 292 11.84 17.06 9.46
C VAL A 292 12.36 15.61 9.42
N THR A 293 13.19 15.26 10.40
CA THR A 293 13.80 13.92 10.48
C THR A 293 12.97 13.01 11.35
N ILE A 294 12.47 11.92 10.79
CA ILE A 294 11.65 10.92 11.49
C ILE A 294 12.41 9.60 11.57
N ALA A 295 12.66 9.13 12.79
CA ALA A 295 13.18 7.78 13.01
C ALA A 295 12.04 6.76 12.87
N LEU A 296 12.12 5.86 11.90
CA LEU A 296 11.24 4.71 11.75
C LEU A 296 11.97 3.49 12.31
N VAL A 297 11.57 3.05 13.50
CA VAL A 297 12.21 1.93 14.22
C VAL A 297 11.38 0.69 14.03
N GLY A 298 11.84 -0.23 13.19
CA GLY A 298 11.07 -1.39 12.77
C GLY A 298 11.89 -2.67 12.59
N LYS A 299 11.18 -3.76 12.30
CA LYS A 299 11.75 -5.10 12.08
C LYS A 299 12.18 -5.35 10.63
N TYR A 300 11.60 -4.61 9.66
CA TYR A 300 11.71 -4.89 8.22
C TYR A 300 12.29 -3.71 7.44
N VAL A 301 13.11 -2.89 8.08
CA VAL A 301 13.63 -1.61 7.55
C VAL A 301 14.63 -1.76 6.42
N GLU A 302 15.23 -2.94 6.22
CA GLU A 302 16.13 -3.23 5.10
C GLU A 302 15.41 -3.14 3.73
N TYR A 303 14.08 -3.32 3.74
CA TYR A 303 13.24 -3.25 2.55
C TYR A 303 12.17 -2.17 2.74
N PRO A 304 12.39 -0.97 2.21
CA PRO A 304 11.47 0.17 2.40
C PRO A 304 10.03 -0.11 1.97
N ASP A 305 9.81 -1.04 1.05
CA ASP A 305 8.47 -1.44 0.61
C ASP A 305 7.71 -2.25 1.66
N SER A 306 8.38 -2.76 2.70
CA SER A 306 7.71 -3.39 3.86
C SER A 306 6.91 -2.38 4.70
N TYR A 307 7.22 -1.09 4.60
CA TYR A 307 6.54 0.01 5.28
C TYR A 307 6.14 1.12 4.30
N LEU A 308 5.76 0.73 3.09
CA LEU A 308 5.44 1.64 2.00
C LEU A 308 4.35 2.64 2.40
N SER A 309 3.24 2.16 2.97
CA SER A 309 2.12 3.03 3.38
C SER A 309 2.51 3.97 4.52
N VAL A 310 3.34 3.54 5.46
CA VAL A 310 3.87 4.42 6.53
C VAL A 310 4.73 5.54 5.93
N ARG A 311 5.64 5.18 5.00
CA ARG A 311 6.46 6.16 4.28
C ARG A 311 5.62 7.19 3.54
N GLU A 312 4.62 6.73 2.80
CA GLU A 312 3.74 7.62 2.05
C GLU A 312 2.87 8.48 2.98
N ALA A 313 2.33 7.92 4.08
CA ALA A 313 1.56 8.69 5.06
C ALA A 313 2.39 9.80 5.72
N LEU A 314 3.65 9.54 6.04
CA LEU A 314 4.59 10.56 6.54
C LEU A 314 4.83 11.65 5.50
N ARG A 315 5.03 11.30 4.22
CA ARG A 315 5.20 12.28 3.12
C ARG A 315 3.96 13.13 2.92
N HIS A 316 2.77 12.52 2.96
CA HIS A 316 1.51 13.26 2.85
C HIS A 316 1.35 14.27 3.99
N ALA A 317 1.64 13.86 5.22
CA ALA A 317 1.61 14.74 6.38
C ALA A 317 2.69 15.82 6.32
N GLY A 318 3.88 15.50 5.82
CA GLY A 318 4.92 16.48 5.56
C GLY A 318 4.45 17.57 4.61
N LEU A 319 3.82 17.19 3.50
CA LEU A 319 3.25 18.13 2.53
C LEU A 319 2.18 19.04 3.16
N LEU A 320 1.36 18.52 4.07
CA LEU A 320 0.36 19.30 4.80
C LEU A 320 1.02 20.44 5.59
N HIS A 321 2.22 20.22 6.13
CA HIS A 321 2.95 21.16 6.98
C HIS A 321 4.10 21.88 6.25
N ASP A 322 4.16 21.81 4.92
CA ASP A 322 5.21 22.39 4.06
C ASP A 322 6.63 21.95 4.50
N ARG A 323 6.77 20.65 4.76
CA ARG A 323 8.05 20.01 5.14
C ARG A 323 8.30 18.76 4.30
N SER A 324 9.53 18.58 3.85
CA SER A 324 9.99 17.26 3.41
C SER A 324 10.22 16.38 4.63
N VAL A 325 10.01 15.07 4.48
CA VAL A 325 10.25 14.11 5.57
C VAL A 325 11.45 13.26 5.21
N GLU A 326 12.48 13.36 6.02
CA GLU A 326 13.67 12.50 5.97
C GLU A 326 13.48 11.33 6.92
N ILE A 327 13.38 10.11 6.38
CA ILE A 327 13.17 8.91 7.19
C ILE A 327 14.51 8.25 7.48
N GLN A 328 14.85 8.19 8.77
CA GLN A 328 15.94 7.36 9.28
C GLN A 328 15.40 5.95 9.53
N TRP A 329 15.79 5.01 8.68
CA TRP A 329 15.42 3.60 8.79
C TRP A 329 16.31 2.93 9.83
N ILE A 330 15.74 2.56 10.99
CA ILE A 330 16.49 2.01 12.11
C ILE A 330 15.99 0.60 12.41
N HIS A 331 16.91 -0.35 12.37
CA HIS A 331 16.60 -1.72 12.78
C HIS A 331 16.40 -1.79 14.29
N SER A 332 15.29 -2.32 14.75
CA SER A 332 14.99 -2.38 16.19
C SER A 332 16.04 -3.16 16.99
N GLU A 333 16.66 -4.18 16.41
CA GLU A 333 17.77 -4.93 17.01
C GLU A 333 19.05 -4.07 17.17
N ASP A 334 19.25 -3.04 16.34
CA ASP A 334 20.36 -2.10 16.50
C ASP A 334 20.16 -1.19 17.72
N VAL A 335 18.91 -0.85 18.04
CA VAL A 335 18.60 -0.12 19.29
C VAL A 335 18.92 -0.98 20.51
N GLU A 336 18.64 -2.28 20.49
CA GLU A 336 19.03 -3.22 21.55
C GLU A 336 20.54 -3.27 21.73
N LYS A 337 21.27 -3.29 20.61
CA LYS A 337 22.72 -3.47 20.60
C LYS A 337 23.51 -2.22 20.94
N TYR A 338 23.12 -1.09 20.41
CA TYR A 338 23.91 0.15 20.47
C TYR A 338 23.32 1.20 21.42
N GLY A 339 22.10 0.97 21.91
CA GLY A 339 21.34 1.87 22.76
C GLY A 339 20.58 2.95 22.01
N PRO A 340 19.47 3.44 22.60
CA PRO A 340 18.60 4.42 21.96
C PRO A 340 19.26 5.79 21.72
N ASP A 341 20.12 6.26 22.62
CA ASP A 341 20.82 7.56 22.48
C ASP A 341 21.65 7.63 21.19
N ALA A 342 22.35 6.53 20.87
CA ALA A 342 23.19 6.47 19.67
C ALA A 342 22.38 6.51 18.39
N MET A 343 21.17 5.97 18.41
CA MET A 343 20.34 5.76 17.21
C MET A 343 19.29 6.85 17.00
N LEU A 344 18.82 7.50 18.08
CA LEU A 344 17.61 8.34 18.04
C LEU A 344 17.86 9.84 18.33
N SER A 345 19.08 10.22 18.71
CA SER A 345 19.41 11.57 19.19
C SER A 345 19.17 12.69 18.18
N THR A 346 19.10 12.37 16.89
CA THR A 346 18.88 13.34 15.81
C THR A 346 17.43 13.38 15.31
N ALA A 347 16.57 12.52 15.84
CA ALA A 347 15.19 12.43 15.38
C ALA A 347 14.31 13.55 15.97
N ASN A 348 13.51 14.18 15.13
CA ASN A 348 12.48 15.14 15.52
C ASN A 348 11.19 14.44 15.96
N GLY A 349 10.99 13.19 15.50
CA GLY A 349 9.88 12.34 15.87
C GLY A 349 10.22 10.87 15.61
N ILE A 350 9.52 9.98 16.26
CA ILE A 350 9.75 8.53 16.20
C ILE A 350 8.46 7.83 15.81
N VAL A 351 8.53 6.93 14.81
CA VAL A 351 7.45 6.02 14.45
C VAL A 351 7.89 4.59 14.72
N VAL A 352 7.07 3.85 15.46
CA VAL A 352 7.22 2.40 15.63
C VAL A 352 6.07 1.72 14.89
N PRO A 353 6.33 1.11 13.72
CA PRO A 353 5.30 0.50 12.89
C PRO A 353 4.86 -0.86 13.39
N GLY A 354 3.87 -1.45 12.71
CA GLY A 354 3.40 -2.81 12.93
C GLY A 354 4.48 -3.87 12.64
N GLY A 355 4.26 -5.06 13.19
CA GLY A 355 5.13 -6.23 13.00
C GLY A 355 4.65 -7.42 13.80
N PHE A 356 5.25 -8.60 13.57
CA PHE A 356 4.89 -9.86 14.24
C PHE A 356 6.14 -10.56 14.81
N GLY A 357 5.89 -11.39 15.84
CA GLY A 357 6.90 -12.23 16.46
C GLY A 357 7.88 -11.50 17.38
N PRO A 358 8.78 -12.23 18.08
CA PRO A 358 9.57 -11.70 19.19
C PRO A 358 10.80 -10.88 18.77
N ARG A 359 11.31 -11.03 17.54
CA ARG A 359 12.55 -10.40 17.09
C ARG A 359 12.48 -8.87 17.20
N GLY A 360 13.47 -8.24 17.83
CA GLY A 360 13.63 -6.79 17.93
C GLY A 360 12.57 -6.06 18.75
N VAL A 361 11.75 -6.75 19.55
CA VAL A 361 10.70 -6.13 20.37
C VAL A 361 11.29 -5.32 21.50
N GLU A 362 12.34 -5.79 22.14
CA GLU A 362 12.98 -5.06 23.25
C GLU A 362 13.55 -3.72 22.78
N GLY A 363 14.14 -3.66 21.58
CA GLY A 363 14.57 -2.39 21.00
C GLY A 363 13.43 -1.42 20.70
N MET A 364 12.25 -1.94 20.34
CA MET A 364 11.06 -1.10 20.20
C MET A 364 10.54 -0.60 21.55
N VAL A 365 10.58 -1.43 22.62
CA VAL A 365 10.23 -1.03 23.99
C VAL A 365 11.19 0.06 24.49
N GLU A 366 12.51 -0.11 24.30
CA GLU A 366 13.52 0.91 24.62
C GLU A 366 13.33 2.20 23.81
N THR A 367 12.89 2.08 22.55
CA THR A 367 12.54 3.24 21.71
C THR A 367 11.36 4.01 22.30
N ALA A 368 10.31 3.33 22.74
CA ALA A 368 9.16 3.96 23.37
C ALA A 368 9.55 4.63 24.69
N ARG A 369 10.42 3.99 25.52
CA ARG A 369 10.99 4.58 26.74
C ARG A 369 11.75 5.86 26.42
N TYR A 370 12.64 5.82 25.45
CA TYR A 370 13.44 6.96 25.03
C TYR A 370 12.55 8.14 24.59
N ALA A 371 11.55 7.87 23.76
CA ALA A 371 10.59 8.90 23.32
C ALA A 371 9.87 9.55 24.51
N ARG A 372 9.40 8.76 25.48
CA ARG A 372 8.73 9.25 26.70
C ARG A 372 9.65 10.11 27.56
N GLU A 373 10.84 9.61 27.85
CA GLU A 373 11.78 10.29 28.77
C GLU A 373 12.35 11.58 28.18
N HIS A 374 12.61 11.61 26.87
CA HIS A 374 13.14 12.77 26.17
C HIS A 374 12.06 13.67 25.55
N ARG A 375 10.77 13.32 25.74
CA ARG A 375 9.61 14.07 25.24
C ARG A 375 9.64 14.27 23.71
N ILE A 376 10.16 13.27 22.97
CA ILE A 376 10.18 13.25 21.51
C ILE A 376 8.84 12.74 21.00
N PRO A 377 8.17 13.43 20.06
CA PRO A 377 6.94 12.96 19.45
C PRO A 377 7.04 11.50 18.99
N TYR A 378 6.06 10.70 19.40
CA TYR A 378 6.00 9.26 19.13
C TYR A 378 4.65 8.88 18.53
N LEU A 379 4.66 8.10 17.46
CA LEU A 379 3.48 7.47 16.87
C LEU A 379 3.70 5.96 16.77
N GLY A 380 2.97 5.20 17.58
CA GLY A 380 3.02 3.73 17.58
C GLY A 380 1.85 3.15 16.76
N LEU A 381 2.15 2.31 15.76
CA LEU A 381 1.15 1.68 14.89
C LEU A 381 1.07 0.19 15.22
N CYS A 382 -0.09 -0.33 15.55
CA CYS A 382 -0.37 -1.73 15.88
C CYS A 382 0.60 -2.27 16.96
N LEU A 383 1.68 -2.97 16.60
CA LEU A 383 2.73 -3.37 17.53
C LEU A 383 3.33 -2.16 18.28
N GLY A 384 3.39 -0.99 17.64
CA GLY A 384 3.90 0.23 18.26
C GLY A 384 3.07 0.69 19.47
N LEU A 385 1.74 0.54 19.47
CA LEU A 385 0.92 0.72 20.66
C LEU A 385 1.28 -0.35 21.72
N GLN A 386 1.38 -1.60 21.32
CA GLN A 386 1.59 -2.71 22.23
C GLN A 386 2.91 -2.56 22.98
N VAL A 387 4.01 -2.21 22.31
CA VAL A 387 5.30 -1.98 22.97
C VAL A 387 5.28 -0.73 23.87
N MET A 388 4.51 0.29 23.54
CA MET A 388 4.29 1.45 24.40
C MET A 388 3.59 1.05 25.72
N VAL A 389 2.58 0.17 25.65
CA VAL A 389 1.89 -0.36 26.83
C VAL A 389 2.82 -1.24 27.67
N VAL A 390 3.62 -2.10 27.04
CA VAL A 390 4.62 -2.94 27.72
C VAL A 390 5.66 -2.07 28.42
N GLU A 391 6.18 -1.04 27.75
CA GLU A 391 7.11 -0.07 28.33
C GLU A 391 6.53 0.58 29.58
N TRP A 392 5.29 1.10 29.45
CA TRP A 392 4.60 1.75 30.55
C TRP A 392 4.39 0.81 31.75
N ALA A 393 3.97 -0.40 31.51
CA ALA A 393 3.77 -1.41 32.54
C ALA A 393 5.09 -1.76 33.27
N ARG A 394 6.20 -1.88 32.55
CA ARG A 394 7.51 -2.21 33.14
C ARG A 394 8.10 -1.05 33.92
N ASN A 395 8.10 0.15 33.37
CA ASN A 395 8.87 1.27 33.91
C ASN A 395 8.05 2.21 34.79
N ILE A 396 6.75 2.31 34.62
CA ILE A 396 5.88 3.17 35.44
C ILE A 396 5.14 2.36 36.51
N LEU A 397 4.56 1.21 36.15
CA LEU A 397 3.88 0.34 37.12
C LEU A 397 4.84 -0.59 37.89
N GLY A 398 6.08 -0.76 37.43
CA GLY A 398 7.06 -1.66 38.03
C GLY A 398 6.83 -3.15 37.80
N LEU A 399 5.98 -3.51 36.84
CA LEU A 399 5.72 -4.90 36.42
C LEU A 399 6.83 -5.37 35.48
N LYS A 400 8.01 -5.67 36.02
CA LYS A 400 9.26 -5.87 35.25
C LYS A 400 9.15 -6.91 34.15
N ASP A 401 8.32 -7.95 34.35
CA ASP A 401 8.15 -9.07 33.40
C ASP A 401 6.88 -8.89 32.53
N ALA A 402 6.27 -7.69 32.52
CA ALA A 402 5.12 -7.41 31.67
C ALA A 402 5.49 -7.56 30.18
N ASN A 403 4.63 -8.25 29.42
CA ASN A 403 4.88 -8.52 28.01
C ASN A 403 3.56 -8.75 27.24
N SER A 404 3.69 -8.96 25.93
CA SER A 404 2.65 -9.55 25.10
C SER A 404 2.73 -11.07 25.19
N SER A 405 1.59 -11.75 25.30
CA SER A 405 1.54 -13.21 25.23
C SER A 405 1.86 -13.77 23.82
N GLU A 406 2.01 -12.92 22.79
CA GLU A 406 2.62 -13.28 21.51
C GLU A 406 4.12 -13.49 21.64
N ILE A 407 4.76 -12.64 22.43
CA ILE A 407 6.22 -12.54 22.56
C ILE A 407 6.73 -13.51 23.63
N ASP A 408 6.07 -13.51 24.78
CA ASP A 408 6.32 -14.40 25.90
C ASP A 408 4.98 -15.01 26.39
N PRO A 409 4.64 -16.23 25.94
CA PRO A 409 3.39 -16.88 26.35
C PRO A 409 3.30 -17.17 27.85
N ASP A 410 4.42 -17.24 28.54
CA ASP A 410 4.52 -17.57 29.97
C ASP A 410 4.65 -16.32 30.86
N THR A 411 4.57 -15.11 30.30
CA THR A 411 4.67 -13.87 31.08
C THR A 411 3.65 -13.83 32.23
N PRO A 412 4.08 -13.48 33.47
CA PRO A 412 3.16 -13.34 34.59
C PRO A 412 2.23 -12.13 34.46
N HIS A 413 2.57 -11.18 33.56
CA HIS A 413 1.82 -9.95 33.34
C HIS A 413 1.56 -9.76 31.84
N PRO A 414 0.60 -10.52 31.24
CA PRO A 414 0.22 -10.38 29.82
C PRO A 414 -0.62 -9.10 29.60
N VAL A 415 0.04 -7.95 29.61
CA VAL A 415 -0.61 -6.64 29.39
C VAL A 415 -1.15 -6.48 27.98
N ILE A 416 -0.59 -7.25 27.04
CA ILE A 416 -1.10 -7.48 25.71
C ILE A 416 -1.42 -8.98 25.60
N HIS A 417 -2.65 -9.30 25.16
CA HIS A 417 -3.12 -10.67 25.14
C HIS A 417 -3.91 -10.97 23.87
N ILE A 418 -4.01 -12.26 23.55
CA ILE A 418 -4.79 -12.71 22.40
C ILE A 418 -6.28 -12.39 22.61
N MET A 419 -6.93 -11.92 21.56
CA MET A 419 -8.39 -11.72 21.58
C MET A 419 -9.10 -13.04 21.84
N GLU A 420 -10.15 -13.04 22.65
CA GLU A 420 -10.90 -14.28 23.00
C GLU A 420 -11.36 -15.05 21.76
N GLU A 421 -11.83 -14.35 20.74
CA GLU A 421 -12.29 -14.93 19.46
C GLU A 421 -11.15 -15.56 18.64
N GLN A 422 -9.91 -15.17 18.90
CA GLN A 422 -8.71 -15.66 18.20
C GLN A 422 -8.10 -16.90 18.87
N GLY A 423 -8.46 -17.20 20.12
CA GLY A 423 -7.85 -18.28 20.90
C GLY A 423 -8.07 -19.70 20.32
N SER A 424 -9.10 -19.92 19.51
CA SER A 424 -9.43 -21.21 18.88
C SER A 424 -9.00 -21.29 17.40
N VAL A 425 -8.37 -20.26 16.84
CA VAL A 425 -8.02 -20.19 15.42
C VAL A 425 -6.79 -21.04 15.12
N THR A 426 -6.91 -22.01 14.21
CA THR A 426 -5.84 -22.89 13.77
C THR A 426 -5.21 -22.49 12.42
N SER A 427 -5.96 -21.74 11.58
CA SER A 427 -5.50 -21.23 10.30
C SER A 427 -4.88 -19.84 10.47
N MET A 428 -3.71 -19.57 9.88
CA MET A 428 -3.01 -18.29 10.07
C MET A 428 -3.42 -17.21 9.08
N GLY A 429 -3.78 -17.54 7.83
CA GLY A 429 -4.17 -16.57 6.82
C GLY A 429 -5.65 -16.16 6.94
N GLY A 430 -5.93 -14.87 6.74
CA GLY A 430 -7.30 -14.32 6.66
C GLY A 430 -8.15 -14.43 7.93
N THR A 431 -7.54 -14.65 9.10
CA THR A 431 -8.24 -14.96 10.35
C THR A 431 -8.00 -13.97 11.49
N MET A 432 -7.20 -12.93 11.27
CA MET A 432 -7.03 -11.82 12.22
C MET A 432 -8.27 -10.91 12.26
N ARG A 433 -8.29 -9.95 13.16
CA ARG A 433 -9.19 -8.81 13.06
C ARG A 433 -8.74 -7.96 11.87
N LEU A 434 -9.47 -8.04 10.77
CA LEU A 434 -9.09 -7.51 9.46
C LEU A 434 -10.14 -6.54 8.92
N GLY A 435 -9.68 -5.43 8.35
CA GLY A 435 -10.56 -4.44 7.71
C GLY A 435 -10.97 -3.30 8.63
N SER A 436 -11.96 -2.55 8.19
CA SER A 436 -12.39 -1.33 8.86
C SER A 436 -13.33 -1.61 10.03
N TYR A 437 -12.98 -1.06 11.19
CA TYR A 437 -13.80 -1.09 12.40
C TYR A 437 -13.96 0.32 12.96
N PRO A 438 -15.11 0.61 13.59
CA PRO A 438 -15.35 1.91 14.20
C PRO A 438 -14.53 2.08 15.47
N CYS A 439 -13.98 3.29 15.63
CA CYS A 439 -13.32 3.77 16.84
C CYS A 439 -13.97 5.09 17.29
N ARG A 440 -14.12 5.27 18.60
CA ARG A 440 -14.62 6.50 19.22
C ARG A 440 -13.51 7.18 20.02
N PRO A 441 -12.92 8.26 19.49
CA PRO A 441 -12.02 9.09 20.27
C PRO A 441 -12.72 9.65 21.50
N VAL A 442 -12.01 9.64 22.65
CA VAL A 442 -12.53 10.08 23.94
C VAL A 442 -12.38 11.59 24.07
N GLU A 443 -13.40 12.28 24.58
CA GLU A 443 -13.40 13.73 24.78
C GLU A 443 -12.20 14.19 25.65
N ASN A 444 -11.62 15.34 25.33
CA ASN A 444 -10.47 15.94 26.01
C ASN A 444 -9.17 15.13 25.93
N THR A 445 -9.01 14.32 24.88
CA THR A 445 -7.79 13.58 24.57
C THR A 445 -7.09 14.16 23.35
N LEU A 446 -5.81 13.83 23.17
CA LEU A 446 -5.05 14.17 21.97
C LEU A 446 -5.68 13.51 20.72
N ALA A 447 -6.10 12.25 20.82
CA ALA A 447 -6.77 11.56 19.72
C ALA A 447 -8.01 12.34 19.26
N MET A 448 -8.89 12.77 20.16
CA MET A 448 -10.07 13.59 19.83
C MET A 448 -9.66 14.93 19.19
N ALA A 449 -8.64 15.58 19.73
CA ALA A 449 -8.18 16.87 19.21
C ALA A 449 -7.64 16.77 17.78
N VAL A 450 -6.98 15.65 17.45
CA VAL A 450 -6.38 15.42 16.14
C VAL A 450 -7.41 14.98 15.11
N TYR A 451 -8.31 14.04 15.46
CA TYR A 451 -9.38 13.61 14.57
C TYR A 451 -10.44 14.68 14.36
N ASN A 452 -10.80 15.39 15.44
CA ASN A 452 -11.92 16.34 15.45
C ASN A 452 -13.26 15.72 14.97
N GLU A 453 -13.39 14.41 15.15
CA GLU A 453 -14.55 13.60 14.79
C GLU A 453 -14.85 12.60 15.90
N ARG A 454 -16.14 12.34 16.18
CA ARG A 454 -16.57 11.47 17.28
C ARG A 454 -16.57 9.99 16.95
N ASP A 455 -16.82 9.67 15.70
CA ASP A 455 -16.84 8.30 15.20
C ASP A 455 -15.94 8.24 13.97
N VAL A 456 -14.86 7.48 14.05
CA VAL A 456 -13.94 7.25 12.94
C VAL A 456 -13.92 5.75 12.61
N SER A 457 -13.49 5.40 11.42
CA SER A 457 -13.39 4.01 11.01
C SER A 457 -11.98 3.72 10.52
N GLU A 458 -11.32 2.74 11.14
CA GLU A 458 -9.90 2.46 10.93
C GLU A 458 -9.65 1.01 10.55
N ARG A 459 -8.60 0.74 9.74
CA ARG A 459 -8.28 -0.60 9.26
C ARG A 459 -7.37 -1.34 10.22
N HIS A 460 -7.75 -2.56 10.56
CA HIS A 460 -7.07 -3.44 11.51
C HIS A 460 -6.38 -4.61 10.81
N ARG A 461 -5.29 -5.08 11.44
CA ARG A 461 -4.58 -6.32 11.09
C ARG A 461 -3.83 -6.86 12.29
N HIS A 462 -4.55 -7.44 13.26
CA HIS A 462 -3.94 -7.97 14.50
C HIS A 462 -4.74 -9.11 15.13
N ARG A 463 -4.10 -9.87 16.04
CA ARG A 463 -4.71 -10.90 16.90
C ARG A 463 -4.65 -10.54 18.38
N PHE A 464 -3.64 -9.75 18.74
CA PHE A 464 -3.35 -9.37 20.12
C PHE A 464 -3.73 -7.92 20.33
N GLU A 465 -4.15 -7.60 21.55
CA GLU A 465 -4.59 -6.27 21.94
C GLU A 465 -4.38 -6.03 23.43
N LEU A 466 -4.63 -4.81 23.90
CA LEU A 466 -4.53 -4.46 25.31
C LEU A 466 -5.46 -5.33 26.15
N ASN A 467 -4.90 -5.98 27.17
CA ASN A 467 -5.65 -6.84 28.09
C ASN A 467 -6.45 -6.00 29.10
N ASN A 468 -7.77 -6.10 29.02
CA ASN A 468 -8.70 -5.35 29.88
C ASN A 468 -8.50 -5.61 31.38
N ALA A 469 -7.89 -6.74 31.78
CA ALA A 469 -7.56 -7.01 33.18
C ALA A 469 -6.54 -5.98 33.76
N TYR A 470 -5.76 -5.33 32.90
CA TYR A 470 -4.78 -4.30 33.28
C TYR A 470 -5.26 -2.87 33.00
N ARG A 471 -6.40 -2.70 32.34
CA ARG A 471 -6.88 -1.38 31.89
C ARG A 471 -6.96 -0.36 33.04
N GLU A 472 -7.65 -0.70 34.13
CA GLU A 472 -7.85 0.21 35.26
C GLU A 472 -6.52 0.65 35.90
N VAL A 473 -5.57 -0.26 36.09
CA VAL A 473 -4.28 0.08 36.69
C VAL A 473 -3.41 0.93 35.76
N LEU A 474 -3.49 0.71 34.45
CA LEU A 474 -2.82 1.53 33.43
C LEU A 474 -3.41 2.94 33.39
N GLU A 475 -4.74 3.08 33.37
CA GLU A 475 -5.42 4.38 33.39
C GLU A 475 -5.09 5.18 34.68
N ASN A 476 -5.13 4.54 35.83
CA ASN A 476 -4.80 5.17 37.11
C ASN A 476 -3.35 5.64 37.22
N SER A 477 -2.44 5.06 36.43
CA SER A 477 -1.03 5.45 36.36
C SER A 477 -0.73 6.56 35.35
N GLY A 478 -1.70 6.97 34.52
CA GLY A 478 -1.58 8.08 33.58
C GLY A 478 -1.48 7.70 32.11
N LEU A 479 -1.67 6.42 31.75
CA LEU A 479 -1.87 5.99 30.37
C LEU A 479 -3.35 6.17 30.02
N ILE A 480 -3.67 7.07 29.10
CA ILE A 480 -5.05 7.42 28.74
C ILE A 480 -5.52 6.50 27.62
N MET A 481 -6.64 5.83 27.81
CA MET A 481 -7.32 5.09 26.72
C MET A 481 -8.15 6.09 25.91
N SER A 482 -7.50 6.66 24.89
CA SER A 482 -8.00 7.83 24.15
C SER A 482 -8.93 7.50 22.99
N GLY A 483 -9.10 6.23 22.65
CA GLY A 483 -10.07 5.76 21.67
C GLY A 483 -10.51 4.34 21.97
N LEU A 484 -11.80 4.09 21.83
CA LEU A 484 -12.43 2.84 22.18
C LEU A 484 -13.32 2.32 21.06
N SER A 485 -13.54 1.00 21.03
CA SER A 485 -14.63 0.41 20.24
C SER A 485 -15.99 0.97 20.71
N PRO A 486 -17.05 0.93 19.87
CA PRO A 486 -18.36 1.50 20.23
C PRO A 486 -19.00 0.93 21.50
N ASP A 487 -18.70 -0.33 21.83
CA ASP A 487 -19.14 -1.01 23.05
C ASP A 487 -18.22 -0.71 24.27
N GLY A 488 -17.10 -0.03 24.03
CA GLY A 488 -16.10 0.34 25.05
C GLY A 488 -15.22 -0.81 25.51
N LEU A 489 -15.31 -2.00 24.87
CA LEU A 489 -14.57 -3.18 25.30
C LEU A 489 -13.12 -3.17 24.81
N LEU A 490 -12.87 -2.71 23.58
CA LEU A 490 -11.54 -2.72 22.98
C LEU A 490 -10.90 -1.34 23.06
N VAL A 491 -9.60 -1.32 23.38
CA VAL A 491 -8.79 -0.10 23.38
C VAL A 491 -8.13 0.05 22.02
N GLU A 492 -8.59 1.03 21.27
CA GLU A 492 -8.14 1.29 19.90
C GLU A 492 -6.98 2.27 19.86
N THR A 493 -6.93 3.23 20.80
CA THR A 493 -5.84 4.19 20.93
C THR A 493 -5.48 4.43 22.39
N GLY A 494 -4.18 4.61 22.65
CA GLY A 494 -3.64 4.98 23.94
C GLY A 494 -2.69 6.17 23.82
N GLU A 495 -2.70 7.07 24.81
CA GLU A 495 -1.82 8.23 24.82
C GLU A 495 -1.24 8.49 26.22
N ILE A 496 -0.09 9.14 26.27
CA ILE A 496 0.56 9.52 27.53
C ILE A 496 0.24 10.98 27.84
N LYS A 497 -0.33 11.17 29.04
CA LYS A 497 -0.68 12.49 29.55
C LYS A 497 0.55 13.41 29.62
N ASP A 498 0.34 14.69 29.33
CA ASP A 498 1.35 15.73 29.41
C ASP A 498 2.58 15.52 28.50
N HIS A 499 2.53 14.58 27.53
CA HIS A 499 3.54 14.45 26.50
C HIS A 499 3.17 15.28 25.26
N PRO A 500 4.13 15.92 24.56
CA PRO A 500 3.84 16.73 23.35
C PRO A 500 3.04 15.98 22.29
N TYR A 501 3.39 14.73 22.03
CA TYR A 501 2.69 13.78 21.17
C TYR A 501 3.23 12.38 21.46
N MET A 502 2.54 11.59 22.26
CA MET A 502 2.87 10.17 22.42
C MET A 502 1.58 9.38 22.35
N LEU A 503 1.29 8.93 21.14
CA LEU A 503 0.06 8.25 20.76
C LEU A 503 0.39 6.91 20.14
N GLY A 504 -0.27 5.86 20.62
CA GLY A 504 -0.27 4.53 20.00
C GLY A 504 -1.66 4.18 19.52
N VAL A 505 -1.76 3.48 18.39
CA VAL A 505 -3.02 3.01 17.81
C VAL A 505 -2.92 1.52 17.46
N GLN A 506 -4.01 0.77 17.69
CA GLN A 506 -4.04 -0.67 17.40
C GLN A 506 -4.26 -0.96 15.91
N PHE A 507 -4.81 -0.03 15.20
CA PHE A 507 -5.09 -0.07 13.77
C PHE A 507 -3.94 0.50 12.92
N HIS A 508 -4.15 0.53 11.61
CA HIS A 508 -3.19 0.95 10.58
C HIS A 508 -3.68 2.19 9.83
N PRO A 509 -3.54 3.41 10.38
CA PRO A 509 -4.01 4.65 9.76
C PRO A 509 -3.26 4.97 8.46
N GLU A 510 -2.06 4.42 8.28
CA GLU A 510 -1.25 4.58 7.07
C GLU A 510 -1.97 4.11 5.81
N PHE A 511 -2.85 3.11 5.90
CA PHE A 511 -3.59 2.61 4.73
C PHE A 511 -4.63 3.60 4.21
N GLN A 512 -5.09 4.52 5.05
CA GLN A 512 -6.12 5.50 4.68
C GLN A 512 -5.55 6.87 4.27
N SER A 513 -4.24 7.09 4.43
CA SER A 513 -3.61 8.35 4.04
C SER A 513 -3.56 8.53 2.52
N ARG A 514 -3.92 9.72 2.05
CA ARG A 514 -3.91 10.11 0.63
C ARG A 514 -3.07 11.39 0.46
N PRO A 515 -2.44 11.63 -0.69
CA PRO A 515 -1.63 12.82 -0.88
C PRO A 515 -2.43 14.12 -0.82
N ASN A 516 -3.70 14.08 -1.22
CA ASN A 516 -4.65 15.20 -1.14
C ASN A 516 -5.45 15.24 0.17
N ARG A 517 -5.41 14.17 0.97
CA ARG A 517 -6.11 14.01 2.25
C ARG A 517 -5.25 13.19 3.22
N PRO A 518 -4.18 13.80 3.77
CA PRO A 518 -3.31 13.13 4.74
C PRO A 518 -4.10 12.67 5.96
N HIS A 519 -3.75 11.50 6.50
CA HIS A 519 -4.43 10.99 7.68
C HIS A 519 -4.19 11.90 8.90
N PRO A 520 -5.22 12.25 9.70
CA PRO A 520 -5.12 13.21 10.80
C PRO A 520 -4.02 12.88 11.82
N LEU A 521 -3.86 11.62 12.19
CA LEU A 521 -2.84 11.19 13.16
C LEU A 521 -1.42 11.47 12.68
N PHE A 522 -1.14 11.24 11.40
CA PHE A 522 0.16 11.59 10.82
C PHE A 522 0.33 13.11 10.71
N GLY A 523 -0.75 13.84 10.41
CA GLY A 523 -0.76 15.29 10.41
C GLY A 523 -0.40 15.87 11.78
N GLY A 524 -1.06 15.42 12.85
CA GLY A 524 -0.77 15.82 14.21
C GLY A 524 0.65 15.45 14.66
N PHE A 525 1.12 14.26 14.28
CA PHE A 525 2.47 13.80 14.57
C PHE A 525 3.55 14.69 13.93
N ILE A 526 3.43 15.01 12.64
CA ILE A 526 4.39 15.90 11.95
C ILE A 526 4.31 17.33 12.49
N ALA A 527 3.11 17.82 12.85
CA ALA A 527 2.97 19.11 13.52
C ALA A 527 3.76 19.17 14.83
N ALA A 528 3.67 18.12 15.66
CA ALA A 528 4.42 18.03 16.91
C ALA A 528 5.94 17.88 16.66
N ALA A 529 6.34 17.03 15.71
CA ALA A 529 7.74 16.84 15.34
C ALA A 529 8.39 18.15 14.83
N LYS A 530 7.65 18.95 14.07
CA LYS A 530 8.11 20.27 13.62
C LYS A 530 8.45 21.21 14.79
N LEU A 531 7.74 21.12 15.90
CA LEU A 531 8.00 21.96 17.08
C LEU A 531 9.29 21.61 17.83
N THR A 532 9.86 20.43 17.58
CA THR A 532 11.16 20.04 18.16
C THR A 532 12.35 20.63 17.37
N LEU A 533 12.10 21.15 16.17
CA LEU A 533 13.12 21.85 15.38
C LEU A 533 13.50 23.14 16.13
N ARG A 534 14.76 23.26 16.51
CA ARG A 534 15.29 24.52 17.05
C ARG A 534 15.51 25.47 15.87
N GLU A 535 14.75 26.56 15.82
CA GLU A 535 14.98 27.62 14.83
C GLU A 535 16.41 28.15 15.01
N GLY A 536 17.26 27.98 13.99
CA GLY A 536 18.61 28.52 13.91
C GLY A 536 19.77 27.55 14.03
N GLU A 537 19.56 26.26 14.29
CA GLU A 537 20.61 25.24 14.20
C GLU A 537 20.71 24.70 12.76
N GLN A 538 21.80 25.05 12.05
CA GLN A 538 22.14 24.35 10.82
C GLN A 538 22.50 22.89 11.16
N PRO A 539 22.01 21.90 10.40
CA PRO A 539 22.50 20.53 10.54
C PRO A 539 24.02 20.52 10.33
N PRO A 540 24.78 19.69 11.09
CA PRO A 540 26.21 19.58 10.87
C PRO A 540 26.46 19.14 9.43
N LEU A 541 27.36 19.84 8.73
CA LEU A 541 27.80 19.46 7.40
C LEU A 541 28.34 18.02 7.44
N PRO A 542 27.92 17.14 6.50
CA PRO A 542 28.52 15.82 6.43
C PRO A 542 30.02 15.95 6.17
N LEU A 543 30.84 15.43 7.08
CA LEU A 543 32.29 15.31 6.94
C LEU A 543 32.66 14.19 5.97
#